data_02f2548706788f1fa6c0aecd381e070b
#
_entry.id   02f2548706788f1fa6c0aecd381e070b
#
_cell.length_a   1.000
_cell.length_b   1.000
_cell.length_c   1.000
_cell.angle_alpha   90.00
_cell.angle_beta   90.00
_cell.angle_gamma   90.00
#
_symmetry.space_group_name_H-M   'P 1'
#
loop_
_entity.id
_entity.type
_entity.pdbx_description
1 polymer ?
#
loop_
_entity_poly.entity_id
_entity_poly.type
_entity_poly.pdbx_seq_one_letter_code
_entity_poly.pdbx_strand_id
1 'polypeptide(L)'
;VQRATLHLKYSYSPALLPDLSHLKVTVNGVTAATVPVPAEDGGRDLERDIELDPRLFVDHNWINLQLIGHYTRDCEDPDHTSLWANIDRGSYIELAWAPLQLADDLSLLPLPFFDPRDTARLELPFVFAGQPSNATLQAAGITASWFGALAGYRGALFPAYTGMLPAQGHAVLFGTPRNPPPGVELPEVEGPTLAVATHPQDPNAKLLLVLGRDEDELRTAASALALGTPLAGERALVRDFREAAPRKPYDAPAWLPGDRPVRFDELVPDTAALNVRGYHPDLVRIGLRLAPDLFVWESEGIPVNLRY
;
A
#
# COMPACT_ATOMS: atom_id res chain seq x y z
N VAL A 1 -12.44 -1.26 -9.00
CA VAL A 1 -13.35 -2.35 -8.59
C VAL A 1 -14.53 -2.37 -9.55
N GLN A 2 -14.90 -3.55 -10.07
CA GLN A 2 -16.04 -3.76 -10.97
C GLN A 2 -17.26 -4.30 -10.23
N ARG A 3 -17.03 -5.15 -9.23
CA ARG A 3 -18.06 -5.71 -8.36
C ARG A 3 -17.49 -5.92 -6.96
N ALA A 4 -18.32 -5.71 -5.96
CA ALA A 4 -18.02 -5.98 -4.58
C ALA A 4 -19.20 -6.71 -3.93
N THR A 5 -18.96 -7.84 -3.27
CA THR A 5 -19.97 -8.64 -2.58
C THR A 5 -19.50 -8.93 -1.16
N LEU A 6 -20.29 -8.58 -0.18
CA LEU A 6 -20.09 -8.98 1.21
C LEU A 6 -20.79 -10.32 1.45
N HIS A 7 -20.01 -11.36 1.73
CA HIS A 7 -20.50 -12.66 2.18
C HIS A 7 -20.57 -12.63 3.71
N LEU A 8 -21.76 -12.31 4.21
CA LEU A 8 -22.00 -12.09 5.63
C LEU A 8 -22.51 -13.37 6.28
N LYS A 9 -21.79 -13.86 7.29
CA LYS A 9 -22.22 -14.91 8.21
C LYS A 9 -22.51 -14.28 9.55
N TYR A 10 -23.73 -14.46 10.06
CA TYR A 10 -24.14 -13.73 11.25
C TYR A 10 -25.27 -14.44 12.00
N SER A 11 -25.46 -14.07 13.23
CA SER A 11 -26.63 -14.41 14.05
C SER A 11 -27.03 -13.21 14.88
N TYR A 12 -28.26 -13.19 15.36
CA TYR A 12 -28.78 -12.09 16.19
C TYR A 12 -29.77 -12.60 17.21
N SER A 13 -30.05 -11.77 18.19
CA SER A 13 -30.97 -12.06 19.28
C SER A 13 -32.39 -12.36 18.82
N PRO A 14 -33.02 -13.46 19.25
CA PRO A 14 -34.41 -13.75 18.97
C PRO A 14 -35.40 -12.78 19.66
N ALA A 15 -34.91 -11.95 20.58
CA ALA A 15 -35.73 -10.98 21.29
C ALA A 15 -35.88 -9.64 20.53
N LEU A 16 -35.20 -9.47 19.39
CA LEU A 16 -35.31 -8.24 18.61
C LEU A 16 -36.68 -8.09 17.98
N LEU A 17 -37.19 -6.86 17.98
CA LEU A 17 -38.43 -6.48 17.29
C LEU A 17 -38.13 -6.25 15.80
N PRO A 18 -38.63 -7.10 14.88
CA PRO A 18 -38.24 -7.07 13.47
C PRO A 18 -38.60 -5.78 12.72
N ASP A 19 -39.69 -5.12 13.16
CA ASP A 19 -40.19 -3.88 12.57
C ASP A 19 -39.37 -2.63 12.99
N LEU A 20 -38.57 -2.75 14.05
CA LEU A 20 -37.73 -1.68 14.56
C LEU A 20 -36.23 -1.96 14.44
N SER A 21 -35.86 -3.23 14.25
CA SER A 21 -34.47 -3.69 14.30
C SER A 21 -33.95 -4.10 12.94
N HIS A 22 -32.66 -3.83 12.71
CA HIS A 22 -31.95 -4.26 11.49
C HIS A 22 -30.43 -4.17 11.69
N LEU A 23 -29.68 -4.86 10.84
CA LEU A 23 -28.24 -4.63 10.70
C LEU A 23 -28.01 -3.64 9.55
N LYS A 24 -27.30 -2.58 9.84
CA LYS A 24 -26.90 -1.55 8.89
C LYS A 24 -25.48 -1.80 8.44
N VAL A 25 -25.27 -1.93 7.15
CA VAL A 25 -23.94 -2.06 6.53
C VAL A 25 -23.53 -0.71 5.96
N THR A 26 -22.39 -0.19 6.37
CA THR A 26 -21.83 1.03 5.79
C THR A 26 -20.45 0.74 5.18
N VAL A 27 -20.16 1.40 4.08
CA VAL A 27 -18.82 1.43 3.45
C VAL A 27 -18.36 2.89 3.48
N ASN A 28 -17.22 3.14 4.12
CA ASN A 28 -16.66 4.50 4.25
C ASN A 28 -17.66 5.55 4.77
N GLY A 29 -18.51 5.13 5.73
CA GLY A 29 -19.53 5.98 6.32
C GLY A 29 -20.82 6.12 5.51
N VAL A 30 -20.88 5.62 4.28
CA VAL A 30 -22.08 5.62 3.44
C VAL A 30 -22.86 4.34 3.67
N THR A 31 -24.17 4.43 3.89
CA THR A 31 -25.03 3.25 4.02
C THR A 31 -25.11 2.51 2.68
N ALA A 32 -24.60 1.29 2.67
CA ALA A 32 -24.57 0.43 1.50
C ALA A 32 -25.72 -0.57 1.48
N ALA A 33 -26.13 -1.08 2.66
CA ALA A 33 -27.23 -2.03 2.76
C ALA A 33 -27.88 -1.98 4.15
N THR A 34 -29.12 -2.47 4.22
CA THR A 34 -29.83 -2.74 5.46
C THR A 34 -30.31 -4.19 5.43
N VAL A 35 -29.92 -4.97 6.44
CA VAL A 35 -30.26 -6.39 6.57
C VAL A 35 -31.37 -6.51 7.61
N PRO A 36 -32.59 -6.95 7.23
CA PRO A 36 -33.66 -7.18 8.17
C PRO A 36 -33.33 -8.34 9.12
N VAL A 37 -33.98 -8.34 10.28
CA VAL A 37 -33.84 -9.35 11.34
C VAL A 37 -35.20 -10.00 11.65
N PRO A 38 -35.74 -10.84 10.76
CA PRO A 38 -37.03 -11.51 10.97
C PRO A 38 -37.00 -12.40 12.21
N ALA A 39 -38.15 -12.47 12.94
CA ALA A 39 -38.21 -13.17 14.22
C ALA A 39 -37.95 -14.68 14.09
N GLU A 40 -38.35 -15.29 12.98
CA GLU A 40 -38.17 -16.72 12.70
C GLU A 40 -36.72 -17.16 12.57
N ASP A 41 -35.82 -16.24 12.29
CA ASP A 41 -34.39 -16.50 12.10
C ASP A 41 -33.57 -16.15 13.36
N GLY A 42 -34.19 -15.59 14.37
CA GLY A 42 -33.51 -15.22 15.62
C GLY A 42 -32.81 -16.38 16.31
N GLY A 43 -31.55 -16.18 16.68
CA GLY A 43 -30.70 -17.19 17.32
C GLY A 43 -30.13 -18.26 16.39
N ARG A 44 -30.36 -18.17 15.08
CA ARG A 44 -29.78 -19.07 14.06
C ARG A 44 -28.55 -18.50 13.43
N ASP A 45 -27.69 -19.38 12.93
CA ASP A 45 -26.56 -19.00 12.07
C ASP A 45 -27.10 -18.79 10.64
N LEU A 46 -26.87 -17.61 10.10
CA LEU A 46 -27.38 -17.16 8.81
C LEU A 46 -26.22 -16.81 7.88
N GLU A 47 -26.45 -16.98 6.60
CA GLU A 47 -25.53 -16.53 5.55
C GLU A 47 -26.28 -15.64 4.56
N ARG A 48 -25.65 -14.54 4.15
CA ARG A 48 -26.24 -13.62 3.18
C ARG A 48 -25.17 -12.97 2.33
N ASP A 49 -25.43 -12.96 1.01
CA ASP A 49 -24.65 -12.20 0.05
C ASP A 49 -25.26 -10.82 -0.14
N ILE A 50 -24.45 -9.79 0.00
CA ILE A 50 -24.89 -8.40 -0.11
C ILE A 50 -24.02 -7.72 -1.17
N GLU A 51 -24.66 -7.33 -2.27
CA GLU A 51 -23.99 -6.53 -3.30
C GLU A 51 -23.75 -5.12 -2.77
N LEU A 52 -22.49 -4.69 -2.86
CA LEU A 52 -22.04 -3.35 -2.45
C LEU A 52 -21.72 -2.53 -3.70
N ASP A 53 -22.03 -1.23 -3.67
CA ASP A 53 -21.71 -0.34 -4.79
C ASP A 53 -20.17 -0.21 -4.92
N PRO A 54 -19.57 -0.64 -6.05
CA PRO A 54 -18.13 -0.56 -6.26
C PRO A 54 -17.55 0.85 -6.15
N ARG A 55 -18.38 1.89 -6.39
CA ARG A 55 -17.98 3.30 -6.30
C ARG A 55 -17.70 3.76 -4.86
N LEU A 56 -18.14 3.01 -3.86
CA LEU A 56 -17.86 3.29 -2.46
C LEU A 56 -16.45 2.87 -2.04
N PHE A 57 -15.77 2.05 -2.84
CA PHE A 57 -14.44 1.53 -2.53
C PHE A 57 -13.35 2.48 -3.01
N VAL A 58 -12.46 2.83 -2.10
CA VAL A 58 -11.29 3.69 -2.29
C VAL A 58 -10.02 2.94 -1.86
N ASP A 59 -8.90 3.61 -1.70
CA ASP A 59 -7.61 2.99 -1.32
C ASP A 59 -7.65 2.33 0.06
N HIS A 60 -8.32 2.95 1.03
CA HIS A 60 -8.56 2.41 2.36
C HIS A 60 -10.05 2.37 2.63
N ASN A 61 -10.56 1.21 3.04
CA ASN A 61 -11.99 1.03 3.19
C ASN A 61 -12.34 0.61 4.61
N TRP A 62 -13.35 1.26 5.15
CA TRP A 62 -13.97 0.93 6.42
C TRP A 62 -15.34 0.35 6.17
N ILE A 63 -15.52 -0.92 6.53
CA ILE A 63 -16.82 -1.56 6.48
C ILE A 63 -17.29 -1.73 7.91
N ASN A 64 -18.41 -1.10 8.22
CA ASN A 64 -19.00 -1.16 9.54
C ASN A 64 -20.36 -1.85 9.48
N LEU A 65 -20.57 -2.78 10.39
CA LEU A 65 -21.81 -3.50 10.63
C LEU A 65 -22.37 -2.99 11.96
N GLN A 66 -23.45 -2.26 11.89
CA GLN A 66 -24.09 -1.66 13.06
C GLN A 66 -25.45 -2.33 13.32
N LEU A 67 -25.62 -2.89 14.50
CA LEU A 67 -26.94 -3.31 14.97
C LEU A 67 -27.74 -2.08 15.39
N ILE A 68 -28.90 -1.89 14.76
CA ILE A 68 -29.99 -1.07 15.26
C ILE A 68 -30.97 -2.07 15.90
N GLY A 69 -30.94 -2.18 17.19
CA GLY A 69 -31.68 -3.23 17.93
C GLY A 69 -32.67 -2.64 18.90
N HIS A 70 -33.89 -3.17 18.89
CA HIS A 70 -34.94 -2.86 19.83
C HIS A 70 -35.58 -4.16 20.32
N TYR A 71 -35.78 -4.31 21.62
CA TYR A 71 -36.42 -5.48 22.23
C TYR A 71 -37.74 -5.16 22.89
N THR A 72 -38.05 -3.89 23.08
CA THR A 72 -39.32 -3.39 23.63
C THR A 72 -39.72 -2.07 22.94
N ARG A 73 -40.99 -1.71 23.02
CA ARG A 73 -41.50 -0.44 22.49
C ARG A 73 -41.52 0.69 23.55
N ASP A 74 -41.36 0.31 24.81
CA ASP A 74 -41.49 1.24 25.95
C ASP A 74 -40.23 1.10 26.84
N CYS A 75 -39.67 2.23 27.26
CA CYS A 75 -38.57 2.32 28.23
C CYS A 75 -37.45 1.31 28.01
N GLU A 76 -36.77 1.40 26.89
CA GLU A 76 -35.70 0.50 26.51
C GLU A 76 -34.39 0.80 27.23
N ASP A 77 -33.75 -0.26 27.75
CA ASP A 77 -32.40 -0.19 28.29
C ASP A 77 -31.41 -0.50 27.13
N PRO A 78 -30.56 0.46 26.68
CA PRO A 78 -29.63 0.26 25.57
C PRO A 78 -28.51 -0.75 25.86
N ASP A 79 -28.25 -1.08 27.14
CA ASP A 79 -27.25 -2.04 27.56
C ASP A 79 -27.85 -3.41 27.88
N HIS A 80 -29.14 -3.65 27.54
CA HIS A 80 -29.82 -4.90 27.85
C HIS A 80 -29.19 -6.08 27.09
N THR A 81 -29.02 -7.19 27.78
CA THR A 81 -28.38 -8.42 27.24
C THR A 81 -29.09 -9.06 26.06
N SER A 82 -30.31 -8.67 25.76
CA SER A 82 -31.05 -9.07 24.55
C SER A 82 -30.64 -8.31 23.29
N LEU A 83 -29.83 -7.25 23.40
CA LEU A 83 -29.37 -6.45 22.26
C LEU A 83 -28.02 -6.95 21.78
N TRP A 84 -28.03 -7.96 20.91
CA TRP A 84 -26.82 -8.49 20.35
C TRP A 84 -26.99 -8.96 18.90
N ALA A 85 -25.90 -8.84 18.17
CA ALA A 85 -25.66 -9.52 16.90
C ALA A 85 -24.20 -10.03 16.91
N ASN A 86 -23.99 -11.20 16.37
CA ASN A 86 -22.67 -11.80 16.22
C ASN A 86 -22.34 -11.88 14.73
N ILE A 87 -21.17 -11.40 14.36
CA ILE A 87 -20.62 -11.53 13.02
C ILE A 87 -19.56 -12.62 13.05
N ASP A 88 -19.80 -13.68 12.30
CA ASP A 88 -18.85 -14.79 12.24
C ASP A 88 -17.58 -14.42 11.51
N ARG A 89 -16.46 -14.92 12.00
CA ARG A 89 -15.11 -14.72 11.43
C ARG A 89 -14.96 -15.27 9.99
N GLY A 90 -15.87 -16.09 9.55
CA GLY A 90 -15.95 -16.61 8.19
C GLY A 90 -16.62 -15.64 7.21
N SER A 91 -17.02 -14.44 7.66
CA SER A 91 -17.48 -13.38 6.77
C SER A 91 -16.31 -12.80 5.98
N TYR A 92 -16.52 -12.49 4.70
CA TYR A 92 -15.49 -11.92 3.84
C TYR A 92 -16.08 -11.05 2.74
N ILE A 93 -15.23 -10.27 2.08
CA ILE A 93 -15.59 -9.48 0.93
C ILE A 93 -14.90 -10.04 -0.30
N GLU A 94 -15.67 -10.28 -1.32
CA GLU A 94 -15.19 -10.61 -2.66
C GLU A 94 -15.16 -9.35 -3.51
N LEU A 95 -14.00 -9.03 -4.09
CA LEU A 95 -13.82 -7.92 -5.02
C LEU A 95 -13.42 -8.45 -6.39
N ALA A 96 -14.24 -8.15 -7.41
CA ALA A 96 -13.83 -8.29 -8.79
C ALA A 96 -13.29 -6.95 -9.29
N TRP A 97 -12.09 -6.96 -9.85
CA TRP A 97 -11.41 -5.77 -10.37
C TRP A 97 -10.79 -6.05 -11.73
N ALA A 98 -10.58 -4.99 -12.52
CA ALA A 98 -9.83 -5.05 -13.76
C ALA A 98 -8.56 -4.19 -13.63
N PRO A 99 -7.43 -4.64 -14.18
CA PRO A 99 -6.22 -3.83 -14.21
C PRO A 99 -6.46 -2.55 -15.02
N LEU A 100 -5.88 -1.44 -14.53
CA LEU A 100 -5.87 -0.17 -15.25
C LEU A 100 -4.66 -0.11 -16.17
N GLN A 101 -4.89 0.23 -17.43
CA GLN A 101 -3.80 0.57 -18.33
C GLN A 101 -3.31 1.99 -17.99
N LEU A 102 -2.13 2.07 -17.40
CA LEU A 102 -1.50 3.35 -17.11
C LEU A 102 -0.81 3.91 -18.35
N ALA A 103 -0.68 5.22 -18.44
CA ALA A 103 0.15 5.88 -19.44
C ALA A 103 1.64 5.53 -19.23
N ASP A 104 2.44 5.63 -20.29
CA ASP A 104 3.89 5.54 -20.20
C ASP A 104 4.42 6.89 -19.71
N ASP A 105 4.36 7.09 -18.37
CA ASP A 105 4.73 8.35 -17.74
C ASP A 105 5.47 8.08 -16.42
N LEU A 106 6.70 8.58 -16.34
CA LEU A 106 7.57 8.48 -15.18
C LEU A 106 7.04 9.25 -13.96
N SER A 107 6.14 10.22 -14.15
CA SER A 107 5.51 10.93 -13.03
C SER A 107 4.61 10.04 -12.19
N LEU A 108 4.19 8.89 -12.71
CA LEU A 108 3.38 7.91 -12.00
C LEU A 108 4.20 7.03 -11.06
N LEU A 109 5.54 7.03 -11.16
CA LEU A 109 6.38 6.23 -10.27
C LEU A 109 6.07 6.48 -8.79
N PRO A 110 6.03 5.43 -7.97
CA PRO A 110 6.45 4.05 -8.22
C PRO A 110 5.44 3.16 -8.96
N LEU A 111 4.21 3.63 -9.25
CA LEU A 111 3.22 2.86 -10.00
C LEU A 111 3.66 2.64 -11.46
N PRO A 112 3.35 1.49 -12.06
CA PRO A 112 2.66 0.32 -11.48
C PRO A 112 3.63 -0.71 -10.88
N PHE A 113 4.94 -0.43 -10.83
CA PHE A 113 5.98 -1.35 -10.37
C PHE A 113 5.89 -1.66 -8.88
N PHE A 114 5.36 -0.71 -8.12
CA PHE A 114 5.03 -0.85 -6.71
C PHE A 114 3.71 -0.13 -6.42
N ASP A 115 2.70 -0.89 -5.98
CA ASP A 115 1.44 -0.31 -5.47
C ASP A 115 1.46 -0.34 -3.93
N PRO A 116 1.39 0.81 -3.24
CA PRO A 116 1.35 0.87 -1.78
C PRO A 116 0.08 0.23 -1.18
N ARG A 117 -0.98 0.05 -1.98
CA ARG A 117 -2.25 -0.54 -1.57
C ARG A 117 -2.22 -2.07 -1.57
N ASP A 118 -1.31 -2.67 -2.34
CA ASP A 118 -1.10 -4.11 -2.34
C ASP A 118 -0.43 -4.55 -1.04
N THR A 119 -0.86 -5.66 -0.47
CA THR A 119 -0.31 -6.23 0.76
C THR A 119 0.60 -7.44 0.51
N ALA A 120 0.66 -7.92 -0.73
CA ALA A 120 1.51 -9.02 -1.11
C ALA A 120 3.00 -8.61 -1.11
N ARG A 121 3.88 -9.59 -0.97
CA ARG A 121 5.31 -9.38 -1.17
C ARG A 121 5.57 -8.82 -2.56
N LEU A 122 6.39 -7.77 -2.67
CA LEU A 122 6.81 -7.25 -3.96
C LEU A 122 7.66 -8.29 -4.71
N GLU A 123 7.25 -8.63 -5.91
CA GLU A 123 8.04 -9.44 -6.83
C GLU A 123 8.21 -8.66 -8.14
N LEU A 124 9.44 -8.16 -8.38
CA LEU A 124 9.75 -7.29 -9.51
C LEU A 124 10.98 -7.81 -10.25
N PRO A 125 10.79 -8.46 -11.42
CA PRO A 125 11.87 -8.97 -12.25
C PRO A 125 12.85 -7.89 -12.70
N PHE A 126 14.15 -8.20 -12.62
CA PHE A 126 15.24 -7.41 -13.18
C PHE A 126 15.82 -8.11 -14.39
N VAL A 127 15.92 -7.41 -15.50
CA VAL A 127 16.29 -7.96 -16.81
C VAL A 127 17.61 -7.35 -17.31
N PHE A 128 18.51 -8.20 -17.72
CA PHE A 128 19.83 -7.86 -18.25
C PHE A 128 20.01 -8.45 -19.65
N ALA A 129 20.77 -7.76 -20.49
CA ALA A 129 21.09 -8.24 -21.85
C ALA A 129 21.83 -9.61 -21.85
N GLY A 130 22.72 -9.78 -20.89
CA GLY A 130 23.52 -10.98 -20.66
C GLY A 130 24.05 -10.98 -19.23
N GLN A 131 25.19 -11.63 -18.99
CA GLN A 131 25.83 -11.59 -17.68
C GLN A 131 26.17 -10.15 -17.30
N PRO A 132 25.55 -9.60 -16.21
CA PRO A 132 25.80 -8.22 -15.82
C PRO A 132 27.20 -8.04 -15.25
N SER A 133 27.82 -6.89 -15.53
CA SER A 133 29.06 -6.46 -14.87
C SER A 133 28.81 -6.02 -13.43
N ASN A 134 29.87 -5.82 -12.66
CA ASN A 134 29.78 -5.28 -11.31
C ASN A 134 29.11 -3.89 -11.27
N ALA A 135 29.38 -3.03 -12.26
CA ALA A 135 28.79 -1.70 -12.33
C ALA A 135 27.29 -1.77 -12.67
N THR A 136 26.89 -2.66 -13.59
CA THR A 136 25.45 -2.93 -13.85
C THR A 136 24.75 -3.49 -12.60
N LEU A 137 25.42 -4.38 -11.85
CA LEU A 137 24.88 -4.90 -10.57
C LEU A 137 24.76 -3.81 -9.50
N GLN A 138 25.66 -2.82 -9.48
CA GLN A 138 25.51 -1.66 -8.59
C GLN A 138 24.26 -0.85 -8.94
N ALA A 139 24.02 -0.55 -10.20
CA ALA A 139 22.80 0.13 -10.65
C ALA A 139 21.54 -0.66 -10.27
N ALA A 140 21.56 -1.98 -10.48
CA ALA A 140 20.48 -2.86 -10.07
C ALA A 140 20.28 -2.87 -8.55
N GLY A 141 21.37 -2.91 -7.77
CA GLY A 141 21.32 -2.84 -6.31
C GLY A 141 20.73 -1.53 -5.78
N ILE A 142 21.08 -0.39 -6.39
CA ILE A 142 20.49 0.91 -6.07
C ILE A 142 18.98 0.91 -6.33
N THR A 143 18.57 0.42 -7.50
CA THR A 143 17.16 0.31 -7.86
C THR A 143 16.41 -0.65 -6.94
N ALA A 144 16.99 -1.81 -6.62
CA ALA A 144 16.43 -2.77 -5.66
C ALA A 144 16.29 -2.16 -4.25
N SER A 145 17.27 -1.35 -3.82
CA SER A 145 17.22 -0.64 -2.54
C SER A 145 16.03 0.33 -2.47
N TRP A 146 15.76 1.06 -3.56
CA TRP A 146 14.62 1.97 -3.62
C TRP A 146 13.28 1.22 -3.51
N PHE A 147 13.05 0.23 -4.34
CA PHE A 147 11.83 -0.57 -4.29
C PHE A 147 11.71 -1.38 -2.98
N GLY A 148 12.83 -1.88 -2.46
CA GLY A 148 12.86 -2.58 -1.19
C GLY A 148 12.49 -1.68 0.00
N ALA A 149 12.93 -0.41 -0.02
CA ALA A 149 12.53 0.58 0.98
C ALA A 149 11.02 0.90 0.91
N LEU A 150 10.47 1.02 -0.31
CA LEU A 150 9.02 1.19 -0.51
C LEU A 150 8.22 -0.02 -0.02
N ALA A 151 8.71 -1.23 -0.29
CA ALA A 151 8.04 -2.48 0.13
C ALA A 151 8.01 -2.66 1.66
N GLY A 152 9.02 -2.15 2.37
CA GLY A 152 9.07 -2.15 3.84
C GLY A 152 8.82 -3.54 4.44
N TYR A 153 7.81 -3.65 5.31
CA TYR A 153 7.45 -4.91 6.00
C TYR A 153 6.95 -6.03 5.08
N ARG A 154 6.46 -5.70 3.88
CA ARG A 154 5.99 -6.68 2.88
C ARG A 154 7.15 -7.53 2.36
N GLY A 155 8.36 -6.98 2.38
CA GLY A 155 9.53 -7.57 1.74
C GLY A 155 9.49 -7.47 0.23
N ALA A 156 10.64 -7.68 -0.39
CA ALA A 156 10.81 -7.61 -1.84
C ALA A 156 11.65 -8.78 -2.36
N LEU A 157 11.36 -9.20 -3.58
CA LEU A 157 12.12 -10.17 -4.36
C LEU A 157 12.36 -9.59 -5.75
N PHE A 158 13.60 -9.66 -6.23
CA PHE A 158 14.01 -9.17 -7.53
C PHE A 158 14.61 -10.32 -8.36
N PRO A 159 13.77 -11.18 -8.99
CA PRO A 159 14.26 -12.27 -9.84
C PRO A 159 15.07 -11.70 -10.99
N ALA A 160 16.26 -12.28 -11.24
CA ALA A 160 17.14 -11.84 -12.31
C ALA A 160 16.94 -12.68 -13.59
N TYR A 161 16.73 -12.01 -14.70
CA TYR A 161 16.61 -12.60 -16.02
C TYR A 161 17.73 -12.10 -16.92
N THR A 162 18.39 -13.00 -17.64
CA THR A 162 19.47 -12.67 -18.55
C THR A 162 19.13 -13.13 -19.98
N GLY A 163 19.24 -12.20 -20.95
CA GLY A 163 19.00 -12.50 -22.35
C GLY A 163 17.53 -12.78 -22.72
N MET A 164 16.60 -12.60 -21.80
CA MET A 164 15.17 -12.82 -22.04
C MET A 164 14.31 -11.88 -21.21
N LEU A 165 13.19 -11.44 -21.78
CA LEU A 165 12.14 -10.69 -21.08
C LEU A 165 11.10 -11.70 -20.57
N PRO A 166 10.63 -11.60 -19.32
CA PRO A 166 9.45 -12.36 -18.86
C PRO A 166 8.26 -12.10 -19.77
N ALA A 167 7.44 -13.12 -20.04
CA ALA A 167 6.32 -13.00 -20.99
C ALA A 167 5.18 -12.07 -20.49
N GLN A 168 5.08 -11.86 -19.21
CA GLN A 168 4.01 -11.06 -18.59
C GLN A 168 4.53 -10.33 -17.34
N GLY A 169 3.79 -9.29 -16.93
CA GLY A 169 4.07 -8.55 -15.73
C GLY A 169 5.07 -7.42 -15.89
N HIS A 170 5.18 -6.60 -14.85
CA HIS A 170 6.11 -5.49 -14.82
C HIS A 170 7.55 -5.98 -14.65
N ALA A 171 8.51 -5.25 -15.22
CA ALA A 171 9.92 -5.54 -15.05
C ALA A 171 10.77 -4.27 -15.09
N VAL A 172 11.99 -4.34 -14.55
CA VAL A 172 13.01 -3.31 -14.68
C VAL A 172 14.12 -3.83 -15.58
N LEU A 173 14.46 -3.08 -16.61
CA LEU A 173 15.46 -3.42 -17.61
C LEU A 173 16.67 -2.51 -17.47
N PHE A 174 17.87 -3.11 -17.43
CA PHE A 174 19.14 -2.40 -17.37
C PHE A 174 19.88 -2.56 -18.70
N GLY A 175 20.24 -1.44 -19.32
CA GLY A 175 20.89 -1.52 -20.61
C GLY A 175 21.69 -0.30 -21.02
N THR A 176 22.63 -0.58 -21.93
CA THR A 176 23.41 0.41 -22.66
C THR A 176 23.28 0.13 -24.16
N PRO A 177 23.62 1.07 -25.07
CA PRO A 177 23.61 0.79 -26.51
C PRO A 177 24.51 -0.40 -26.93
N ARG A 178 25.55 -0.71 -26.13
CA ARG A 178 26.43 -1.88 -26.39
C ARG A 178 25.83 -3.19 -25.88
N ASN A 179 24.99 -3.11 -24.83
CA ASN A 179 24.30 -4.25 -24.21
C ASN A 179 22.82 -3.91 -24.05
N PRO A 180 22.04 -3.88 -25.14
CA PRO A 180 20.62 -3.55 -25.08
C PRO A 180 19.86 -4.68 -24.40
N PRO A 181 18.91 -4.38 -23.51
CA PRO A 181 18.06 -5.39 -22.89
C PRO A 181 17.20 -6.09 -23.97
N PRO A 182 16.89 -7.36 -23.77
CA PRO A 182 16.16 -8.14 -24.78
C PRO A 182 14.70 -7.72 -24.86
N GLY A 183 14.13 -7.83 -26.09
CA GLY A 183 12.69 -7.72 -26.32
C GLY A 183 12.14 -6.30 -26.35
N VAL A 184 12.99 -5.26 -26.30
CA VAL A 184 12.59 -3.85 -26.34
C VAL A 184 13.50 -3.06 -27.27
N GLU A 185 12.90 -2.21 -28.11
CA GLU A 185 13.68 -1.20 -28.83
C GLU A 185 14.10 -0.10 -27.86
N LEU A 186 15.41 0.15 -27.78
CA LEU A 186 15.91 1.23 -26.94
C LEU A 186 15.68 2.57 -27.60
N PRO A 187 15.23 3.58 -26.85
CA PRO A 187 15.27 4.94 -27.30
C PRO A 187 16.74 5.40 -27.51
N GLU A 188 16.94 6.46 -28.25
CA GLU A 188 18.26 7.09 -28.35
C GLU A 188 18.74 7.50 -26.93
N VAL A 189 19.94 7.05 -26.54
CA VAL A 189 20.51 7.28 -25.22
C VAL A 189 21.60 8.35 -25.31
N GLU A 190 21.25 9.57 -24.96
CA GLU A 190 22.17 10.73 -24.96
C GLU A 190 22.96 10.88 -23.66
N GLY A 191 22.57 10.16 -22.59
CA GLY A 191 23.13 10.21 -21.24
C GLY A 191 22.35 9.34 -20.28
N PRO A 192 22.54 9.50 -18.95
CA PRO A 192 21.79 8.78 -17.96
C PRO A 192 20.28 9.00 -18.18
N THR A 193 19.55 7.93 -18.45
CA THR A 193 18.15 8.02 -18.90
C THR A 193 17.27 7.02 -18.14
N LEU A 194 16.10 7.49 -17.74
CA LEU A 194 15.01 6.65 -17.27
C LEU A 194 13.86 6.72 -18.28
N ALA A 195 13.23 5.59 -18.57
CA ALA A 195 12.05 5.56 -19.45
C ALA A 195 11.06 4.51 -18.96
N VAL A 196 9.79 4.72 -19.32
CA VAL A 196 8.73 3.73 -19.12
C VAL A 196 8.18 3.37 -20.48
N ALA A 197 7.99 2.09 -20.73
CA ALA A 197 7.40 1.55 -21.95
C ALA A 197 6.36 0.50 -21.62
N THR A 198 5.37 0.34 -22.48
CA THR A 198 4.42 -0.76 -22.38
C THR A 198 5.10 -2.08 -22.74
N HIS A 199 4.82 -3.13 -21.98
CA HIS A 199 5.36 -4.45 -22.23
C HIS A 199 4.83 -5.00 -23.59
N PRO A 200 5.69 -5.49 -24.50
CA PRO A 200 5.28 -5.84 -25.87
C PRO A 200 4.30 -7.01 -25.96
N GLN A 201 4.25 -7.88 -24.94
CA GLN A 201 3.37 -9.05 -24.90
C GLN A 201 2.26 -8.94 -23.85
N ASP A 202 2.29 -7.91 -22.99
CA ASP A 202 1.31 -7.69 -21.93
C ASP A 202 0.91 -6.21 -21.87
N PRO A 203 -0.20 -5.80 -22.49
CA PRO A 203 -0.59 -4.39 -22.58
C PRO A 203 -0.94 -3.74 -21.24
N ASN A 204 -1.12 -4.53 -20.18
CA ASN A 204 -1.36 -4.03 -18.83
C ASN A 204 -0.07 -3.89 -18.02
N ALA A 205 1.04 -4.41 -18.51
CA ALA A 205 2.34 -4.35 -17.86
C ALA A 205 3.21 -3.22 -18.40
N LYS A 206 4.10 -2.72 -17.56
CA LYS A 206 5.07 -1.67 -17.89
C LYS A 206 6.48 -2.15 -17.62
N LEU A 207 7.39 -1.63 -18.40
CA LEU A 207 8.83 -1.83 -18.30
C LEU A 207 9.48 -0.51 -17.87
N LEU A 208 10.20 -0.52 -16.76
CA LEU A 208 11.06 0.57 -16.36
C LEU A 208 12.45 0.37 -16.95
N LEU A 209 12.87 1.25 -17.82
CA LEU A 209 14.16 1.21 -18.48
C LEU A 209 15.14 2.11 -17.71
N VAL A 210 16.20 1.53 -17.19
CA VAL A 210 17.34 2.22 -16.59
C VAL A 210 18.48 2.16 -17.60
N LEU A 211 18.81 3.29 -18.21
CA LEU A 211 19.68 3.37 -19.39
C LEU A 211 20.83 4.36 -19.18
N GLY A 212 21.93 4.10 -19.86
CA GLY A 212 23.08 4.98 -19.95
C GLY A 212 23.89 4.67 -21.22
N ARG A 213 24.74 5.61 -21.68
CA ARG A 213 25.70 5.34 -22.78
C ARG A 213 26.75 4.34 -22.35
N ASP A 214 27.02 4.32 -21.05
CA ASP A 214 27.93 3.41 -20.38
C ASP A 214 27.39 3.03 -18.98
N GLU A 215 28.18 2.25 -18.24
CA GLU A 215 27.80 1.73 -16.94
C GLU A 215 27.79 2.79 -15.82
N ASP A 216 28.60 3.85 -15.94
CA ASP A 216 28.61 4.95 -14.97
C ASP A 216 27.35 5.79 -15.10
N GLU A 217 26.89 6.03 -16.31
CA GLU A 217 25.62 6.69 -16.57
C GLU A 217 24.42 5.83 -16.15
N LEU A 218 24.51 4.52 -16.33
CA LEU A 218 23.52 3.57 -15.83
C LEU A 218 23.34 3.69 -14.32
N ARG A 219 24.46 3.76 -13.58
CA ARG A 219 24.46 3.98 -12.13
C ARG A 219 23.88 5.36 -11.75
N THR A 220 24.20 6.39 -12.53
CA THR A 220 23.66 7.73 -12.33
C THR A 220 22.14 7.75 -12.52
N ALA A 221 21.61 7.09 -13.55
CA ALA A 221 20.15 6.97 -13.78
C ALA A 221 19.47 6.25 -12.60
N ALA A 222 20.03 5.13 -12.14
CA ALA A 222 19.52 4.41 -10.97
C ALA A 222 19.54 5.26 -9.69
N SER A 223 20.61 6.03 -9.50
CA SER A 223 20.74 6.91 -8.34
C SER A 223 19.74 8.07 -8.37
N ALA A 224 19.48 8.64 -9.55
CA ALA A 224 18.47 9.70 -9.72
C ALA A 224 17.07 9.18 -9.37
N LEU A 225 16.73 7.95 -9.77
CA LEU A 225 15.49 7.29 -9.38
C LEU A 225 15.40 7.13 -7.86
N ALA A 226 16.43 6.57 -7.23
CA ALA A 226 16.44 6.27 -5.80
C ALA A 226 16.42 7.53 -4.91
N LEU A 227 16.98 8.63 -5.37
CA LEU A 227 17.00 9.90 -4.65
C LEU A 227 15.81 10.81 -4.94
N GLY A 228 14.81 10.33 -5.70
CA GLY A 228 13.57 11.05 -5.94
C GLY A 228 13.73 12.28 -6.82
N THR A 229 14.63 12.25 -7.80
CA THR A 229 14.70 13.29 -8.82
C THR A 229 13.35 13.41 -9.52
N PRO A 230 12.77 14.62 -9.70
CA PRO A 230 11.52 14.77 -10.42
C PRO A 230 11.62 14.25 -11.85
N LEU A 231 10.77 13.31 -12.20
CA LEU A 231 10.73 12.63 -13.50
C LEU A 231 9.33 12.81 -14.10
N ALA A 232 9.24 12.98 -15.41
CA ALA A 232 7.97 13.11 -16.09
C ALA A 232 8.08 12.67 -17.56
N GLY A 233 6.93 12.29 -18.14
CA GLY A 233 6.82 11.80 -19.51
C GLY A 233 7.34 10.39 -19.69
N GLU A 234 7.33 9.91 -20.93
CA GLU A 234 7.78 8.55 -21.26
C GLU A 234 9.28 8.34 -21.02
N ARG A 235 10.07 9.42 -21.12
CA ARG A 235 11.53 9.40 -20.99
C ARG A 235 12.04 10.66 -20.33
N ALA A 236 12.97 10.51 -19.42
CA ALA A 236 13.68 11.60 -18.76
C ALA A 236 15.19 11.40 -18.84
N LEU A 237 15.89 12.38 -19.40
CA LEU A 237 17.34 12.47 -19.34
C LEU A 237 17.74 13.14 -18.01
N VAL A 238 18.54 12.43 -17.21
CA VAL A 238 19.07 12.96 -15.95
C VAL A 238 20.23 13.91 -16.25
N ARG A 239 19.96 15.20 -16.17
CA ARG A 239 20.98 16.24 -16.39
C ARG A 239 21.56 16.69 -15.06
N ASP A 240 21.64 17.40 -14.40
CA ASP A 240 22.13 17.98 -13.15
C ASP A 240 22.05 17.07 -11.91
N PHE A 241 22.36 15.77 -12.07
CA PHE A 241 22.36 14.86 -10.92
C PHE A 241 23.46 15.27 -9.92
N ARG A 242 23.04 15.48 -8.67
CA ARG A 242 23.95 15.72 -7.56
C ARG A 242 23.84 14.57 -6.57
N GLU A 243 24.98 13.99 -6.25
CA GLU A 243 25.06 12.99 -5.19
C GLU A 243 24.59 13.61 -3.86
N ALA A 244 23.72 12.90 -3.16
CA ALA A 244 23.22 13.39 -1.88
C ALA A 244 24.36 13.42 -0.86
N ALA A 245 24.38 14.47 -0.03
CA ALA A 245 25.29 14.51 1.10
C ALA A 245 25.02 13.32 2.05
N PRO A 246 26.06 12.77 2.69
CA PRO A 246 25.88 11.72 3.69
C PRO A 246 24.85 12.15 4.75
N ARG A 247 23.90 11.28 5.02
CA ARG A 247 22.86 11.53 6.04
C ARG A 247 23.47 11.49 7.44
N LYS A 248 22.87 12.25 8.35
CA LYS A 248 23.21 12.15 9.78
C LYS A 248 22.67 10.81 10.32
N PRO A 249 23.33 10.23 11.32
CA PRO A 249 22.77 9.10 12.03
C PRO A 249 21.35 9.42 12.55
N TYR A 250 20.43 8.47 12.42
CA TYR A 250 19.05 8.55 12.94
C TYR A 250 18.19 9.71 12.39
N ASP A 251 18.48 10.19 11.18
CA ASP A 251 17.69 11.22 10.51
C ASP A 251 16.57 10.66 9.61
N ALA A 252 16.34 9.36 9.64
CA ALA A 252 15.28 8.71 8.86
C ALA A 252 13.88 9.10 9.38
N PRO A 253 12.84 9.09 8.52
CA PRO A 253 11.48 9.39 8.93
C PRO A 253 11.00 8.55 10.11
N ALA A 254 10.25 9.15 11.03
CA ALA A 254 9.73 8.56 12.25
C ALA A 254 10.79 8.01 13.26
N TRP A 255 12.06 8.32 13.07
CA TRP A 255 13.08 8.06 14.08
C TRP A 255 13.00 9.13 15.19
N LEU A 256 13.10 8.68 16.46
CA LEU A 256 13.19 9.59 17.58
C LEU A 256 14.64 10.04 17.76
N PRO A 257 14.97 11.34 17.64
CA PRO A 257 16.27 11.86 18.04
C PRO A 257 16.41 11.79 19.56
N GLY A 258 17.63 11.50 20.03
CA GLY A 258 17.93 11.45 21.47
C GLY A 258 18.23 12.82 22.12
N ASP A 259 18.30 13.89 21.32
CA ASP A 259 18.81 15.20 21.70
C ASP A 259 17.72 16.30 21.83
N ARG A 260 16.48 16.03 21.43
CA ARG A 260 15.38 16.98 21.49
C ARG A 260 14.02 16.32 21.66
N PRO A 261 13.03 17.04 22.16
CA PRO A 261 11.63 16.62 22.09
C PRO A 261 11.13 16.55 20.65
N VAL A 262 10.23 15.62 20.38
CA VAL A 262 9.59 15.42 19.07
C VAL A 262 8.11 15.62 19.20
N ARG A 263 7.52 16.35 18.27
CA ARG A 263 6.08 16.54 18.19
C ARG A 263 5.43 15.38 17.42
N PHE A 264 4.20 15.04 17.74
CA PHE A 264 3.50 13.97 17.06
C PHE A 264 3.21 14.28 15.58
N ASP A 265 3.04 15.55 15.23
CA ASP A 265 2.86 15.98 13.85
C ASP A 265 4.11 15.76 12.97
N GLU A 266 5.29 15.63 13.57
CA GLU A 266 6.54 15.23 12.87
C GLU A 266 6.59 13.72 12.56
N LEU A 267 5.78 12.90 13.25
CA LEU A 267 5.83 11.43 13.18
C LEU A 267 4.70 10.83 12.34
N VAL A 268 3.68 11.61 12.01
CA VAL A 268 2.52 11.14 11.23
C VAL A 268 2.47 11.82 9.87
N PRO A 269 2.13 11.09 8.79
CA PRO A 269 2.00 11.68 7.46
C PRO A 269 0.75 12.57 7.32
N ASP A 270 -0.29 12.31 8.13
CA ASP A 270 -1.54 13.09 8.16
C ASP A 270 -1.86 13.50 9.60
N THR A 271 -1.82 14.80 9.85
CA THR A 271 -2.12 15.38 11.17
C THR A 271 -3.61 15.29 11.53
N ALA A 272 -4.51 15.07 10.58
CA ALA A 272 -5.92 14.86 10.84
C ALA A 272 -6.15 13.59 11.68
N ALA A 273 -5.29 12.58 11.55
CA ALA A 273 -5.33 11.35 12.35
C ALA A 273 -5.07 11.57 13.85
N LEU A 274 -4.53 12.71 14.24
CA LEU A 274 -4.33 13.09 15.65
C LEU A 274 -5.58 13.69 16.29
N ASN A 275 -6.63 14.00 15.51
CA ASN A 275 -7.86 14.61 16.01
C ASN A 275 -8.94 13.53 16.16
N VAL A 276 -9.30 13.25 17.40
CA VAL A 276 -10.37 12.31 17.75
C VAL A 276 -11.44 13.01 18.56
N ARG A 277 -12.70 12.62 18.37
CA ARG A 277 -13.86 13.20 19.05
C ARG A 277 -14.88 12.13 19.40
N GLY A 278 -15.64 12.32 20.46
CA GLY A 278 -16.74 11.46 20.86
C GLY A 278 -16.48 10.73 22.18
N TYR A 279 -17.49 9.99 22.65
CA TYR A 279 -17.40 9.19 23.89
C TYR A 279 -16.55 7.93 23.70
N HIS A 280 -16.49 7.39 22.50
CA HIS A 280 -15.69 6.23 22.12
C HIS A 280 -14.83 6.61 20.90
N PRO A 281 -13.79 7.44 21.09
CA PRO A 281 -12.96 7.87 19.98
C PRO A 281 -12.13 6.70 19.43
N ASP A 282 -11.82 6.76 18.15
CA ASP A 282 -10.88 5.84 17.53
C ASP A 282 -9.48 5.97 18.16
N LEU A 283 -8.70 4.88 18.07
CA LEU A 283 -7.34 4.87 18.59
C LEU A 283 -6.43 5.73 17.73
N VAL A 284 -5.74 6.69 18.36
CA VAL A 284 -4.65 7.42 17.73
C VAL A 284 -3.40 6.52 17.71
N ARG A 285 -2.90 6.19 16.52
CA ARG A 285 -1.70 5.36 16.33
C ARG A 285 -0.58 6.18 15.75
N ILE A 286 0.53 6.25 16.47
CA ILE A 286 1.73 6.99 16.07
C ILE A 286 2.87 5.99 15.96
N GLY A 287 3.32 5.72 14.73
CA GLY A 287 4.49 4.89 14.48
C GLY A 287 5.77 5.66 14.76
N LEU A 288 6.64 5.10 15.59
CA LEU A 288 7.96 5.68 15.87
C LEU A 288 9.05 4.61 15.80
N ARG A 289 10.28 5.03 15.54
CA ARG A 289 11.44 4.17 15.53
C ARG A 289 12.45 4.64 16.57
N LEU A 290 12.98 3.69 17.31
CA LEU A 290 14.08 3.93 18.26
C LEU A 290 15.41 3.60 17.59
N ALA A 291 16.48 4.28 18.03
CA ALA A 291 17.82 3.97 17.60
C ALA A 291 18.16 2.51 17.92
N PRO A 292 18.73 1.73 16.97
CA PRO A 292 18.99 0.30 17.16
C PRO A 292 20.10 0.01 18.19
N ASP A 293 20.90 1.01 18.51
CA ASP A 293 21.95 0.99 19.51
C ASP A 293 21.51 1.55 20.88
N LEU A 294 20.23 1.85 21.05
CA LEU A 294 19.66 2.26 22.33
C LEU A 294 19.48 1.02 23.22
N PHE A 295 20.43 0.83 24.14
CA PHE A 295 20.39 -0.24 25.13
C PHE A 295 19.63 0.19 26.37
N VAL A 296 18.62 -0.60 26.74
CA VAL A 296 17.81 -0.39 27.96
C VAL A 296 18.02 -1.53 28.99
N TRP A 297 19.21 -2.14 28.97
CA TRP A 297 19.55 -3.20 29.92
C TRP A 297 19.63 -2.60 31.33
N GLU A 298 18.98 -3.30 32.27
CA GLU A 298 18.92 -2.92 33.68
C GLU A 298 18.26 -1.56 33.98
N SER A 299 17.50 -1.02 33.02
CA SER A 299 16.70 0.19 33.24
C SER A 299 15.22 -0.15 33.45
N GLU A 300 14.50 0.74 34.16
CA GLU A 300 13.05 0.62 34.37
C GLU A 300 12.22 0.91 33.09
N GLY A 301 12.89 0.98 31.92
CA GLY A 301 12.32 1.32 30.64
C GLY A 301 12.71 2.72 30.17
N ILE A 302 12.07 3.17 29.08
CA ILE A 302 12.27 4.50 28.50
C ILE A 302 11.19 5.43 29.03
N PRO A 303 11.52 6.47 29.79
CA PRO A 303 10.52 7.42 30.30
C PRO A 303 9.90 8.21 29.14
N VAL A 304 8.60 8.22 29.04
CA VAL A 304 7.84 9.00 28.05
C VAL A 304 7.02 10.07 28.76
N ASN A 305 7.29 11.33 28.46
CA ASN A 305 6.49 12.45 28.92
C ASN A 305 5.54 12.90 27.81
N LEU A 306 4.26 12.61 27.97
CA LEU A 306 3.22 12.99 27.01
C LEU A 306 2.61 14.34 27.42
N ARG A 307 2.53 15.27 26.45
CA ARG A 307 1.76 16.52 26.58
C ARG A 307 0.67 16.52 25.51
N TYR A 308 -0.57 16.72 25.89
CA TYR A 308 -1.77 16.69 25.03
C TYR A 308 -2.61 17.96 25.22
#